data_9e511f1578ec5f9274a36bdc16b26eba
#
_entry.id   9e511f1578ec5f9274a36bdc16b26eba
#
_cell.length_a   1.000
_cell.length_b   1.000
_cell.length_c   1.000
_cell.angle_alpha   90.00
_cell.angle_beta   90.00
_cell.angle_gamma   90.00
#
_symmetry.space_group_name_H-M   'P 1'
#
loop_
_entity.id
_entity.type
_entity.pdbx_description
1 polymer ?
#
loop_
_entity_poly.entity_id
_entity_poly.type
_entity_poly.pdbx_seq_one_letter_code
_entity_poly.pdbx_strand_id
1 'polypeptide(L)'
;MITIYHNPRCNKSRACCSMLEDLNLNPNKINYTKEPFTEHTLSEVIRLLKIKPIELVRKNEREWKDHYKGKELSNIEVIKAMVRYPKLIERPIVVNGKKAAIGRPMEAVQAIL
;
A
#
# COMPACT_ATOMS: atom_id res chain seq x y z
N MET A 1 -17.36 -2.54 -2.88
CA MET A 1 -16.34 -2.94 -3.86
C MET A 1 -15.00 -3.07 -3.16
N ILE A 2 -14.25 -4.10 -3.49
CA ILE A 2 -12.92 -4.33 -2.95
C ILE A 2 -11.88 -3.92 -3.98
N THR A 3 -10.91 -3.12 -3.55
CA THR A 3 -9.78 -2.70 -4.38
C THR A 3 -8.50 -3.21 -3.75
N ILE A 4 -7.62 -3.80 -4.55
CA ILE A 4 -6.27 -4.16 -4.13
C ILE A 4 -5.25 -3.35 -4.92
N TYR A 5 -4.40 -2.63 -4.19
CA TYR A 5 -3.24 -1.95 -4.75
C TYR A 5 -2.09 -2.95 -4.78
N HIS A 6 -1.76 -3.38 -5.97
CA HIS A 6 -1.05 -4.62 -6.24
C HIS A 6 0.25 -4.37 -6.98
N ASN A 7 1.28 -5.13 -6.63
CA ASN A 7 2.52 -5.24 -7.38
C ASN A 7 2.66 -6.66 -7.91
N PRO A 8 2.49 -6.89 -9.23
CA PRO A 8 2.54 -8.25 -9.80
C PRO A 8 3.85 -8.99 -9.60
N ARG A 9 4.93 -8.28 -9.28
CA ARG A 9 6.24 -8.87 -9.03
C ARG A 9 6.43 -9.32 -7.57
N CYS A 10 5.50 -8.97 -6.69
CA CYS A 10 5.60 -9.30 -5.28
C CYS A 10 4.81 -10.56 -4.97
N ASN A 11 5.47 -11.59 -4.39
CA ASN A 11 4.81 -12.85 -4.03
C ASN A 11 3.63 -12.66 -3.08
N LYS A 12 3.80 -11.83 -2.07
CA LYS A 12 2.74 -11.58 -1.08
C LYS A 12 1.55 -10.83 -1.70
N SER A 13 1.82 -9.95 -2.64
CA SER A 13 0.79 -9.25 -3.38
C SER A 13 -0.02 -10.21 -4.25
N ARG A 14 0.67 -11.11 -4.98
CA ARG A 14 0.01 -12.16 -5.77
C ARG A 14 -0.82 -13.10 -4.90
N ALA A 15 -0.27 -13.52 -3.76
CA ALA A 15 -0.98 -14.39 -2.82
C ALA A 15 -2.27 -13.76 -2.30
N CYS A 16 -2.23 -12.47 -2.01
CA CYS A 16 -3.41 -11.73 -1.56
C CYS A 16 -4.47 -11.64 -2.66
N CYS A 17 -4.07 -11.37 -3.90
CA CYS A 17 -4.99 -11.40 -5.04
C CYS A 17 -5.66 -12.76 -5.18
N SER A 18 -4.88 -13.83 -5.11
CA SER A 18 -5.41 -15.20 -5.21
C SER A 18 -6.42 -15.50 -4.11
N MET A 19 -6.10 -15.08 -2.88
CA MET A 19 -7.02 -15.29 -1.76
C MET A 19 -8.36 -14.60 -1.98
N LEU A 20 -8.34 -13.35 -2.44
CA LEU A 20 -9.56 -12.61 -2.73
C LEU A 20 -10.37 -13.25 -3.87
N GLU A 21 -9.69 -13.73 -4.91
CA GLU A 21 -10.34 -14.42 -6.02
C GLU A 21 -10.94 -15.76 -5.58
N ASP A 22 -10.23 -16.52 -4.75
CA ASP A 22 -10.73 -17.80 -4.21
C ASP A 22 -11.98 -17.61 -3.34
N LEU A 23 -12.13 -16.46 -2.72
CA LEU A 23 -13.33 -16.10 -1.98
C LEU A 23 -14.44 -15.53 -2.86
N ASN A 24 -14.24 -15.52 -4.18
CA ASN A 24 -15.20 -14.96 -5.17
C ASN A 24 -15.53 -13.49 -4.96
N LEU A 25 -14.57 -12.72 -4.42
CA LEU A 25 -14.77 -11.30 -4.13
C LEU A 25 -14.49 -10.38 -5.32
N ASN A 26 -13.89 -10.92 -6.37
CA ASN A 26 -13.64 -10.23 -7.63
C ASN A 26 -13.07 -8.81 -7.43
N PRO A 27 -11.87 -8.67 -6.85
CA PRO A 27 -11.32 -7.35 -6.51
C PRO A 27 -10.97 -6.53 -7.75
N ASN A 28 -11.11 -5.21 -7.62
CA ASN A 28 -10.56 -4.28 -8.58
C ASN A 28 -9.04 -4.19 -8.33
N LYS A 29 -8.25 -4.67 -9.29
CA LYS A 29 -6.79 -4.72 -9.16
C LYS A 29 -6.16 -3.47 -9.76
N ILE A 30 -5.46 -2.69 -8.95
CA ILE A 30 -4.71 -1.53 -9.42
C ILE A 30 -3.23 -1.82 -9.27
N ASN A 31 -2.52 -1.87 -10.40
CA ASN A 31 -1.07 -1.98 -10.40
C ASN A 31 -0.49 -0.57 -10.23
N TYR A 32 -0.14 -0.20 -9.01
CA TYR A 32 0.32 1.14 -8.70
C TYR A 32 1.71 1.46 -9.25
N THR A 33 2.42 0.47 -9.80
CA THR A 33 3.69 0.72 -10.50
C THR A 33 3.45 1.28 -11.89
N LYS A 34 2.26 1.04 -12.48
CA LYS A 34 1.85 1.55 -13.79
C LYS A 34 0.79 2.64 -13.69
N GLU A 35 -0.08 2.55 -12.69
CA GLU A 35 -1.09 3.55 -12.35
C GLU A 35 -0.72 4.14 -10.99
N PRO A 36 0.25 5.07 -10.92
CA PRO A 36 0.79 5.51 -9.64
C PRO A 36 -0.22 6.28 -8.80
N PHE A 37 -0.03 6.20 -7.49
CA PHE A 37 -0.77 7.04 -6.56
C PHE A 37 -0.46 8.52 -6.83
N THR A 38 -1.47 9.36 -6.63
CA THR A 38 -1.25 10.79 -6.41
C THR A 38 -1.10 11.02 -4.90
N GLU A 39 -0.67 12.21 -4.51
CA GLU A 39 -0.60 12.58 -3.09
C GLU A 39 -1.98 12.47 -2.44
N HIS A 40 -3.03 12.89 -3.15
CA HIS A 40 -4.40 12.84 -2.65
C HIS A 40 -4.88 11.39 -2.46
N THR A 41 -4.72 10.54 -3.46
CA THR A 41 -5.19 9.15 -3.38
C THR A 41 -4.43 8.35 -2.33
N LEU A 42 -3.12 8.58 -2.21
CA LEU A 42 -2.32 7.90 -1.18
C LEU A 42 -2.70 8.39 0.22
N SER A 43 -2.93 9.69 0.39
CA SER A 43 -3.39 10.24 1.68
C SER A 43 -4.71 9.61 2.11
N GLU A 44 -5.65 9.42 1.18
CA GLU A 44 -6.94 8.79 1.49
C GLU A 44 -6.77 7.34 1.94
N VAL A 45 -5.90 6.58 1.26
CA VAL A 45 -5.61 5.19 1.64
C VAL A 45 -4.99 5.13 3.03
N ILE A 46 -4.03 6.01 3.31
CA ILE A 46 -3.38 6.07 4.63
C ILE A 46 -4.40 6.40 5.72
N ARG A 47 -5.32 7.32 5.43
CA ARG A 47 -6.40 7.65 6.36
C ARG A 47 -7.28 6.43 6.67
N LEU A 48 -7.64 5.66 5.66
CA LEU A 48 -8.43 4.44 5.83
C LEU A 48 -7.67 3.36 6.60
N LEU A 49 -6.35 3.29 6.40
CA LEU A 49 -5.49 2.36 7.13
C LEU A 49 -5.33 2.76 8.61
N LYS A 50 -5.64 3.99 8.96
CA LYS A 50 -5.52 4.53 10.32
C LYS A 50 -4.09 4.43 10.87
N ILE A 51 -3.13 4.69 10.01
CA ILE A 51 -1.70 4.68 10.34
C ILE A 51 -1.08 6.05 10.03
N LYS A 52 0.14 6.25 10.53
CA LYS A 52 0.95 7.40 10.12
C LYS A 52 1.60 7.08 8.77
N PRO A 53 1.83 8.08 7.89
CA PRO A 53 2.49 7.83 6.60
C PRO A 53 3.80 7.05 6.70
N ILE A 54 4.61 7.34 7.71
CA ILE A 54 5.90 6.66 7.89
C ILE A 54 5.75 5.15 8.12
N GLU A 55 4.62 4.71 8.67
CA GLU A 55 4.37 3.28 8.91
C GLU A 55 4.12 2.50 7.63
N LEU A 56 3.82 3.19 6.52
CA LEU A 56 3.64 2.58 5.22
C LEU A 56 4.94 2.46 4.43
N VAL A 57 6.02 3.08 4.91
CA VAL A 57 7.28 3.16 4.18
C VAL A 57 8.13 1.91 4.38
N ARG A 58 8.63 1.37 3.28
CA ARG A 58 9.63 0.28 3.28
C ARG A 58 11.02 0.90 3.43
N LYS A 59 11.45 1.08 4.66
CA LYS A 59 12.70 1.77 4.99
C LYS A 59 13.96 1.02 4.57
N ASN A 60 13.84 -0.25 4.22
CA ASN A 60 14.97 -1.06 3.74
C ASN A 60 15.26 -0.83 2.26
N GLU A 61 14.38 -0.14 1.55
CA GLU A 61 14.60 0.18 0.15
C GLU A 61 15.74 1.20 -0.02
N ARG A 62 16.50 1.04 -1.11
CA ARG A 62 17.64 1.88 -1.40
C ARG A 62 17.28 3.36 -1.50
N GLU A 63 16.15 3.66 -2.15
CA GLU A 63 15.69 5.04 -2.35
C GLU A 63 15.48 5.75 -1.01
N TRP A 64 14.97 5.03 0.00
CA TRP A 64 14.82 5.60 1.34
C TRP A 64 16.18 5.86 1.98
N LYS A 65 17.08 4.89 1.94
CA LYS A 65 18.40 5.01 2.55
C LYS A 65 19.22 6.12 1.92
N ASP A 66 19.12 6.28 0.61
CA ASP A 66 19.92 7.26 -0.13
C ASP A 66 19.39 8.69 0.02
N HIS A 67 18.09 8.88 0.14
CA HIS A 67 17.48 10.21 0.03
C HIS A 67 16.82 10.72 1.31
N TYR A 68 16.38 9.84 2.19
CA TYR A 68 15.51 10.23 3.31
C TYR A 68 15.99 9.79 4.70
N LYS A 69 16.82 8.79 4.78
CA LYS A 69 17.29 8.24 6.06
C LYS A 69 17.96 9.34 6.91
N GLY A 70 17.56 9.41 8.18
CA GLY A 70 18.14 10.36 9.11
C GLY A 70 17.59 11.78 9.01
N LYS A 71 16.62 12.01 8.14
CA LYS A 71 15.97 13.32 8.01
C LYS A 71 14.68 13.35 8.80
N GLU A 72 14.35 14.50 9.38
CA GLU A 72 13.06 14.74 9.99
C GLU A 72 12.09 15.18 8.88
N LEU A 73 11.09 14.33 8.61
CA LEU A 73 10.14 14.58 7.54
C LEU A 73 8.73 14.77 8.11
N SER A 74 8.00 15.74 7.57
CA SER A 74 6.58 15.89 7.85
C SER A 74 5.80 14.76 7.18
N ASN A 75 4.53 14.57 7.59
CA ASN A 75 3.67 13.58 6.96
C ASN A 75 3.52 13.80 5.46
N ILE A 76 3.40 15.06 5.04
CA ILE A 76 3.28 15.42 3.63
C ILE A 76 4.55 15.05 2.86
N GLU A 77 5.72 15.30 3.45
CA GLU A 77 7.00 14.96 2.83
C GLU A 77 7.17 13.43 2.67
N VAL A 78 6.71 12.65 3.65
CA VAL A 78 6.74 11.20 3.57
C VAL A 78 5.82 10.70 2.45
N ILE A 79 4.62 11.27 2.33
CA ILE A 79 3.70 10.93 1.24
C ILE A 79 4.31 11.27 -0.12
N LYS A 80 4.92 12.44 -0.25
CA LYS A 80 5.61 12.84 -1.49
C LYS A 80 6.74 11.88 -1.86
N ALA A 81 7.49 11.40 -0.86
CA ALA A 81 8.55 10.42 -1.09
C ALA A 81 8.00 9.12 -1.69
N MET A 82 6.89 8.62 -1.15
CA MET A 82 6.25 7.39 -1.65
C MET A 82 5.65 7.58 -3.05
N VAL A 83 5.10 8.74 -3.33
CA VAL A 83 4.58 9.04 -4.67
C VAL A 83 5.72 9.09 -5.69
N ARG A 84 6.85 9.69 -5.31
CA ARG A 84 8.03 9.77 -6.17
C ARG A 84 8.67 8.40 -6.39
N TYR A 85 8.74 7.59 -5.34
CA TYR A 85 9.37 6.26 -5.38
C TYR A 85 8.36 5.20 -4.93
N PRO A 86 7.50 4.70 -5.81
CA PRO A 86 6.47 3.71 -5.42
C PRO A 86 7.01 2.44 -4.76
N LYS A 87 8.27 2.10 -4.98
CA LYS A 87 8.92 0.97 -4.27
C LYS A 87 8.90 1.14 -2.76
N LEU A 88 8.79 2.38 -2.26
CA LEU A 88 8.74 2.66 -0.83
C LEU A 88 7.42 2.26 -0.20
N ILE A 89 6.38 2.04 -0.99
CA ILE A 89 5.04 1.73 -0.47
C ILE A 89 4.94 0.27 -0.09
N GLU A 90 4.53 0.00 1.16
CA GLU A 90 4.25 -1.37 1.60
C GLU A 90 3.08 -1.96 0.81
N ARG A 91 3.14 -3.25 0.49
CA ARG A 91 2.16 -3.91 -0.39
C ARG A 91 1.90 -5.34 0.07
N PRO A 92 0.73 -5.89 -0.26
CA PRO A 92 -0.40 -5.24 -0.92
C PRO A 92 -1.23 -4.40 0.05
N ILE A 93 -1.98 -3.45 -0.48
CA ILE A 93 -2.96 -2.70 0.29
C ILE A 93 -4.35 -3.07 -0.25
N VAL A 94 -5.25 -3.44 0.64
CA VAL A 94 -6.63 -3.78 0.28
C VAL A 94 -7.57 -2.79 0.93
N VAL A 95 -8.49 -2.25 0.14
CA VAL A 95 -9.54 -1.33 0.61
C VAL A 95 -10.89 -1.99 0.38
N ASN A 96 -11.70 -2.03 1.43
CA ASN A 96 -13.07 -2.52 1.37
C ASN A 96 -14.00 -1.46 1.98
N GLY A 97 -14.57 -0.61 1.12
CA GLY A 97 -15.40 0.50 1.55
C GLY A 97 -14.62 1.50 2.39
N LYS A 98 -14.96 1.61 3.66
CA LYS A 98 -14.30 2.52 4.61
C LYS A 98 -13.19 1.84 5.42
N LYS A 99 -12.89 0.58 5.11
CA LYS A 99 -11.86 -0.20 5.81
C LYS A 99 -10.70 -0.47 4.86
N ALA A 100 -9.51 -0.52 5.41
CA ALA A 100 -8.31 -0.86 4.65
C ALA A 100 -7.33 -1.65 5.52
N ALA A 101 -6.51 -2.47 4.87
CA ALA A 101 -5.47 -3.23 5.55
C ALA A 101 -4.29 -3.48 4.61
N ILE A 102 -3.10 -3.58 5.20
CA ILE A 102 -1.91 -4.05 4.51
C ILE A 102 -1.90 -5.57 4.64
N GLY A 103 -1.66 -6.27 3.53
CA GLY A 103 -1.70 -7.74 3.49
C GLY A 103 -0.45 -8.42 4.06
N ARG A 104 0.10 -7.88 5.12
CA ARG A 104 1.27 -8.43 5.83
C ARG A 104 1.05 -8.32 7.35
N PRO A 105 0.47 -9.32 7.98
CA PRO A 105 0.03 -10.62 7.45
C PRO A 105 -1.29 -10.56 6.70
N MET A 106 -1.55 -11.58 5.89
CA MET A 106 -2.77 -11.67 5.09
C MET A 106 -4.05 -11.70 5.95
N GLU A 107 -3.96 -12.18 7.18
CA GLU A 107 -5.06 -12.19 8.14
C GLU A 107 -5.61 -10.79 8.42
N ALA A 108 -4.77 -9.76 8.31
CA ALA A 108 -5.21 -8.38 8.46
C ALA A 108 -6.21 -7.98 7.37
N VAL A 109 -6.02 -8.50 6.15
CA VAL A 109 -6.96 -8.30 5.04
C VAL A 109 -8.25 -9.07 5.30
N GLN A 110 -8.15 -10.32 5.74
CA GLN A 110 -9.33 -11.13 6.04
C GLN A 110 -10.22 -10.46 7.10
N ALA A 111 -9.64 -9.73 8.03
CA ALA A 111 -10.37 -9.05 9.10
C ALA A 111 -11.26 -7.90 8.60
N ILE A 112 -11.03 -7.37 7.41
CA ILE A 112 -11.83 -6.28 6.83
C ILE A 112 -12.80 -6.72 5.75
N LEU A 113 -12.87 -8.00 5.47
CA LEU A 113 -13.77 -8.55 4.44
C LEU A 113 -15.25 -8.80 4.94
#